data_e173328fde42dbc3e3960d80d97c217f
#
_entry.id   e173328fde42dbc3e3960d80d97c217f
#
_cell.length_a   1.000
_cell.length_b   1.000
_cell.length_c   1.000
_cell.angle_alpha   90.00
_cell.angle_beta   90.00
_cell.angle_gamma   90.00
#
_symmetry.space_group_name_H-M   'P 1'
#
loop_
_entity.id
_entity.type
_entity.pdbx_description
1 polymer ?
#
loop_
_entity_poly.entity_id
_entity_poly.type
_entity_poly.pdbx_seq_one_letter_code
_entity_poly.pdbx_strand_id
1 'polypeptide(L)'
;MSWDDNLTFEDPSPNLALRAQYQLAMYALHLSCGHSIYCRSIKAATIEQYVFAAATLIASFSGVDFRKDSPSDKHMGHILAPVYRDLKKFESVPDRREPYDPQMHALAKRLATRFPRDSLVPALVDGFEQGYCAGYRLTEWAQSGNRSDPTKPQLNHMVSATIRTRAVVPDDFRVLTTTLQRSAGLSIIEFDLTVIAKMWVKFRTQKNGQHGEEKLFTRNPNPSGFCFVSSVFRALQRFHRLRVKDPRLSPSKTPLSVYWDPRPQCVKLIASGDIEMFMRRLAGAVYNMHPARHSADLQKWSAHSLRVGACVVLHAMGFSALDIQWILRWRSTAFMVYLRNVAILATQQYLALDRGAALPFI
;
A
#
# COMPACT_ATOMS: atom_id res chain seq x y z
N MET A 1 -2.44 -15.69 32.12
CA MET A 1 -2.39 -17.06 31.62
C MET A 1 -1.01 -17.58 31.91
N SER A 2 -0.83 -18.44 32.92
CA SER A 2 0.43 -19.15 33.13
C SER A 2 0.47 -20.31 32.16
N TRP A 3 1.54 -20.44 31.42
CA TRP A 3 1.82 -21.66 30.68
C TRP A 3 2.04 -22.77 31.73
N ASP A 4 1.55 -23.96 31.41
CA ASP A 4 1.76 -25.11 32.27
C ASP A 4 3.25 -25.49 32.21
N ASP A 5 4.00 -25.17 33.26
CA ASP A 5 5.45 -25.44 33.36
C ASP A 5 5.79 -26.95 33.30
N ASN A 6 4.76 -27.82 33.27
CA ASN A 6 4.89 -29.27 33.19
C ASN A 6 4.89 -29.82 31.75
N LEU A 7 4.92 -28.98 30.71
CA LEU A 7 5.11 -29.43 29.34
C LEU A 7 6.56 -29.87 29.12
N THR A 8 6.88 -31.07 29.53
CA THR A 8 8.13 -31.74 29.09
C THR A 8 7.95 -32.21 27.65
N PHE A 9 8.77 -31.67 26.74
CA PHE A 9 8.69 -31.94 25.29
C PHE A 9 9.34 -33.30 24.89
N GLU A 10 9.63 -34.19 25.84
CA GLU A 10 10.41 -35.38 25.59
C GLU A 10 9.63 -36.56 24.99
N ASP A 11 8.28 -36.55 25.02
CA ASP A 11 7.46 -37.59 24.38
C ASP A 11 6.20 -36.99 23.73
N PRO A 12 6.11 -37.00 22.38
CA PRO A 12 4.94 -36.47 21.68
C PRO A 12 3.75 -37.42 21.73
N SER A 13 3.20 -37.66 22.94
CA SER A 13 1.97 -38.41 23.06
C SER A 13 0.85 -37.69 22.28
N PRO A 14 -0.15 -38.40 21.73
CA PRO A 14 -1.31 -37.81 21.07
C PRO A 14 -2.03 -36.76 21.95
N ASN A 15 -1.96 -36.95 23.27
CA ASN A 15 -2.50 -36.01 24.25
C ASN A 15 -1.75 -34.68 24.31
N LEU A 16 -0.44 -34.66 24.04
CA LEU A 16 0.34 -33.42 24.04
C LEU A 16 -0.01 -32.55 22.83
N ALA A 17 -0.11 -33.14 21.64
CA ALA A 17 -0.52 -32.42 20.43
C ALA A 17 -1.93 -31.82 20.58
N LEU A 18 -2.86 -32.58 21.14
CA LEU A 18 -4.22 -32.13 21.41
C LEU A 18 -4.26 -30.97 22.41
N ARG A 19 -3.52 -31.06 23.52
CA ARG A 19 -3.40 -29.98 24.52
C ARG A 19 -2.81 -28.71 23.91
N ALA A 20 -1.77 -28.83 23.11
CA ALA A 20 -1.14 -27.71 22.44
C ALA A 20 -2.11 -27.02 21.46
N GLN A 21 -2.91 -27.79 20.70
CA GLN A 21 -3.96 -27.22 19.83
C GLN A 21 -5.03 -26.47 20.62
N TYR A 22 -5.47 -27.00 21.78
CA TYR A 22 -6.38 -26.29 22.67
C TYR A 22 -5.79 -24.98 23.18
N GLN A 23 -4.52 -24.96 23.59
CA GLN A 23 -3.85 -23.74 24.04
C GLN A 23 -3.75 -22.72 22.91
N LEU A 24 -3.40 -23.13 21.69
CA LEU A 24 -3.38 -22.25 20.53
C LEU A 24 -4.77 -21.72 20.16
N ALA A 25 -5.82 -22.55 20.31
CA ALA A 25 -7.21 -22.14 20.12
C ALA A 25 -7.64 -21.12 21.18
N MET A 26 -7.34 -21.36 22.45
CA MET A 26 -7.60 -20.41 23.55
C MET A 26 -6.83 -19.09 23.34
N TYR A 27 -5.60 -19.14 22.87
CA TYR A 27 -4.84 -17.95 22.51
C TYR A 27 -5.52 -17.16 21.38
N ALA A 28 -6.01 -17.85 20.34
CA ALA A 28 -6.76 -17.23 19.25
C ALA A 28 -8.04 -16.51 19.76
N LEU A 29 -8.79 -17.17 20.63
CA LEU A 29 -10.00 -16.60 21.25
C LEU A 29 -9.66 -15.40 22.17
N HIS A 30 -8.60 -15.51 22.97
CA HIS A 30 -8.11 -14.42 23.81
C HIS A 30 -7.78 -13.17 22.99
N LEU A 31 -7.06 -13.33 21.87
CA LEU A 31 -6.76 -12.24 20.94
C LEU A 31 -8.03 -11.65 20.31
N SER A 32 -9.04 -12.47 20.01
CA SER A 32 -10.31 -12.02 19.42
C SER A 32 -11.14 -11.18 20.39
N CYS A 33 -11.03 -11.43 21.68
CA CYS A 33 -11.71 -10.68 22.73
C CYS A 33 -11.06 -9.32 23.05
N GLY A 34 -10.06 -8.90 22.30
CA GLY A 34 -9.41 -7.60 22.50
C GLY A 34 -8.21 -7.61 23.45
N HIS A 35 -7.78 -8.78 23.92
CA HIS A 35 -6.62 -8.93 24.80
C HIS A 35 -5.27 -8.97 24.03
N SER A 36 -5.22 -8.31 22.87
CA SER A 36 -3.98 -8.10 22.16
C SER A 36 -3.12 -7.05 22.88
N ILE A 37 -1.82 -7.02 22.56
CA ILE A 37 -0.91 -5.95 23.04
C ILE A 37 -1.41 -4.53 22.73
N TYR A 38 -2.32 -4.40 21.79
CA TYR A 38 -2.96 -3.12 21.41
C TYR A 38 -4.29 -2.88 22.12
N CYS A 39 -4.70 -3.73 23.09
CA CYS A 39 -5.95 -3.63 23.84
C CYS A 39 -7.19 -3.46 22.95
N ARG A 40 -7.22 -4.13 21.79
CA ARG A 40 -8.34 -4.08 20.83
C ARG A 40 -8.52 -5.43 20.13
N SER A 41 -9.75 -5.71 19.72
CA SER A 41 -10.04 -6.85 18.86
C SER A 41 -9.26 -6.73 17.54
N ILE A 42 -8.68 -7.81 17.09
CA ILE A 42 -7.93 -7.92 15.85
C ILE A 42 -8.60 -8.92 14.91
N LYS A 43 -8.37 -8.75 13.60
CA LYS A 43 -9.00 -9.59 12.57
C LYS A 43 -8.54 -11.04 12.62
N ALA A 44 -9.42 -11.99 12.28
CA ALA A 44 -9.13 -13.43 12.26
C ALA A 44 -7.86 -13.76 11.46
N ALA A 45 -7.64 -13.12 10.31
CA ALA A 45 -6.42 -13.31 9.54
C ALA A 45 -5.15 -12.85 10.27
N THR A 46 -5.23 -11.83 11.14
CA THR A 46 -4.09 -11.38 11.97
C THR A 46 -3.90 -12.32 13.15
N ILE A 47 -5.00 -12.80 13.77
CA ILE A 47 -4.97 -13.82 14.81
C ILE A 47 -4.28 -15.08 14.28
N GLU A 48 -4.69 -15.54 13.11
CA GLU A 48 -4.08 -16.69 12.43
C GLU A 48 -2.56 -16.51 12.26
N GLN A 49 -2.09 -15.33 11.85
CA GLN A 49 -0.65 -15.05 11.73
C GLN A 49 0.08 -15.11 13.07
N TYR A 50 -0.50 -14.58 14.15
CA TYR A 50 0.10 -14.63 15.48
C TYR A 50 0.17 -16.05 16.03
N VAL A 51 -0.90 -16.82 15.89
CA VAL A 51 -0.92 -18.21 16.29
C VAL A 51 0.05 -19.04 15.47
N PHE A 52 0.15 -18.79 14.16
CA PHE A 52 1.14 -19.45 13.31
C PHE A 52 2.58 -19.12 13.70
N ALA A 53 2.86 -17.88 14.05
CA ALA A 53 4.18 -17.48 14.52
C ALA A 53 4.53 -18.19 15.85
N ALA A 54 3.60 -18.22 16.80
CA ALA A 54 3.77 -18.91 18.08
C ALA A 54 3.98 -20.43 17.86
N ALA A 55 3.12 -21.07 17.06
CA ALA A 55 3.23 -22.49 16.76
C ALA A 55 4.52 -22.84 16.02
N THR A 56 4.99 -21.98 15.10
CA THR A 56 6.27 -22.17 14.40
C THR A 56 7.44 -22.06 15.35
N LEU A 57 7.39 -21.11 16.31
CA LEU A 57 8.42 -20.98 17.33
C LEU A 57 8.46 -22.24 18.20
N ILE A 58 7.31 -22.71 18.68
CA ILE A 58 7.22 -23.94 19.47
C ILE A 58 7.76 -25.14 18.68
N ALA A 59 7.36 -25.28 17.41
CA ALA A 59 7.83 -26.34 16.53
C ALA A 59 9.35 -26.33 16.32
N SER A 60 9.98 -25.15 16.33
CA SER A 60 11.44 -25.03 16.19
C SER A 60 12.21 -25.60 17.39
N PHE A 61 11.58 -25.68 18.57
CA PHE A 61 12.17 -26.27 19.78
C PHE A 61 11.75 -27.72 19.99
N SER A 62 10.49 -28.07 19.67
CA SER A 62 9.93 -29.39 19.93
C SER A 62 10.03 -30.36 18.75
N GLY A 63 10.34 -29.87 17.55
CA GLY A 63 10.29 -30.66 16.31
C GLY A 63 8.87 -31.03 15.84
N VAL A 64 7.82 -30.60 16.56
CA VAL A 64 6.42 -30.96 16.29
C VAL A 64 5.59 -29.76 15.89
N ASP A 65 4.91 -29.84 14.74
CA ASP A 65 3.97 -28.82 14.29
C ASP A 65 2.57 -29.03 14.89
N PHE A 66 2.31 -28.43 16.04
CA PHE A 66 1.05 -28.53 16.76
C PHE A 66 -0.17 -27.91 16.06
N ARG A 67 0.00 -27.30 14.89
CA ARG A 67 -1.14 -26.83 14.07
C ARG A 67 -1.87 -27.98 13.37
N LYS A 68 -1.29 -29.15 13.35
CA LYS A 68 -1.74 -30.34 12.63
C LYS A 68 -2.09 -31.45 13.61
N ASP A 69 -2.98 -32.34 13.20
CA ASP A 69 -3.31 -33.52 13.97
C ASP A 69 -2.22 -34.60 13.86
N SER A 70 -1.56 -34.64 12.69
CA SER A 70 -0.41 -35.52 12.41
C SER A 70 0.66 -34.78 11.60
N PRO A 71 1.97 -35.12 11.73
CA PRO A 71 3.03 -34.52 10.92
C PRO A 71 2.84 -34.65 9.41
N SER A 72 2.13 -35.69 8.96
CA SER A 72 1.81 -35.93 7.56
C SER A 72 0.65 -35.11 7.01
N ASP A 73 -0.14 -34.46 7.88
CA ASP A 73 -1.32 -33.73 7.46
C ASP A 73 -0.96 -32.44 6.72
N LYS A 74 -1.64 -32.21 5.60
CA LYS A 74 -1.51 -30.98 4.83
C LYS A 74 -2.44 -29.86 5.36
N HIS A 75 -3.41 -30.20 6.17
CA HIS A 75 -4.43 -29.29 6.66
C HIS A 75 -4.23 -28.97 8.15
N MET A 76 -4.86 -27.89 8.57
CA MET A 76 -4.92 -27.49 9.97
C MET A 76 -5.74 -28.49 10.77
N GLY A 77 -5.30 -28.78 12.00
CA GLY A 77 -5.95 -29.74 12.88
C GLY A 77 -7.41 -29.43 13.19
N HIS A 78 -8.13 -30.46 13.60
CA HIS A 78 -9.58 -30.43 13.79
C HIS A 78 -10.05 -29.47 14.88
N ILE A 79 -9.21 -29.02 15.80
CA ILE A 79 -9.52 -28.01 16.82
C ILE A 79 -9.36 -26.59 16.30
N LEU A 80 -8.24 -26.30 15.62
CA LEU A 80 -7.93 -24.94 15.16
C LEU A 80 -8.77 -24.53 13.96
N ALA A 81 -9.05 -25.44 13.03
CA ALA A 81 -9.79 -25.12 11.81
C ALA A 81 -11.21 -24.58 12.07
N PRO A 82 -12.03 -25.19 12.98
CA PRO A 82 -13.32 -24.61 13.35
C PRO A 82 -13.21 -23.24 14.01
N VAL A 83 -12.26 -23.05 14.94
CA VAL A 83 -12.07 -21.77 15.63
C VAL A 83 -11.82 -20.65 14.63
N TYR A 84 -10.92 -20.84 13.68
CA TYR A 84 -10.67 -19.82 12.64
C TYR A 84 -11.86 -19.60 11.71
N ARG A 85 -12.60 -20.67 11.38
CA ARG A 85 -13.81 -20.55 10.57
C ARG A 85 -14.84 -19.68 11.27
N ASP A 86 -15.03 -19.88 12.56
CA ASP A 86 -16.02 -19.14 13.33
C ASP A 86 -15.54 -17.70 13.59
N LEU A 87 -14.27 -17.48 13.92
CA LEU A 87 -13.73 -16.13 14.00
C LEU A 87 -13.94 -15.33 12.71
N LYS A 88 -13.79 -15.97 11.54
CA LYS A 88 -14.06 -15.34 10.24
C LYS A 88 -15.53 -15.03 9.99
N LYS A 89 -16.45 -15.85 10.50
CA LYS A 89 -17.90 -15.61 10.39
C LYS A 89 -18.36 -14.41 11.22
N PHE A 90 -17.77 -14.22 12.40
CA PHE A 90 -18.12 -13.14 13.32
C PHE A 90 -17.34 -11.84 13.05
N GLU A 91 -16.44 -11.85 12.09
CA GLU A 91 -15.80 -10.60 11.67
C GLU A 91 -16.81 -9.61 11.11
N SER A 92 -16.72 -8.36 11.55
CA SER A 92 -17.44 -7.27 10.91
C SER A 92 -17.06 -7.19 9.43
N VAL A 93 -18.03 -6.83 8.60
CA VAL A 93 -17.76 -6.55 7.17
C VAL A 93 -16.55 -5.64 7.05
N PRO A 94 -15.55 -6.00 6.24
CA PRO A 94 -14.36 -5.19 6.10
C PRO A 94 -14.73 -3.76 5.70
N ASP A 95 -14.25 -2.79 6.47
CA ASP A 95 -14.38 -1.38 6.12
C ASP A 95 -13.60 -1.13 4.83
N ARG A 96 -14.34 -0.94 3.73
CA ARG A 96 -13.77 -0.82 2.38
C ARG A 96 -13.20 0.56 2.19
N ARG A 97 -12.04 0.61 1.56
CA ARG A 97 -11.44 1.89 1.17
C ARG A 97 -12.17 2.45 -0.05
N GLU A 98 -12.47 3.74 0.01
CA GLU A 98 -13.00 4.47 -1.12
C GLU A 98 -11.90 4.77 -2.15
N PRO A 99 -12.23 4.80 -3.44
CA PRO A 99 -11.26 5.10 -4.48
C PRO A 99 -10.81 6.57 -4.45
N TYR A 100 -9.55 6.80 -4.76
CA TYR A 100 -9.08 8.13 -5.16
C TYR A 100 -9.47 8.35 -6.62
N ASP A 101 -10.26 9.37 -6.88
CA ASP A 101 -10.83 9.62 -8.20
C ASP A 101 -10.17 10.79 -8.96
N PRO A 102 -10.44 10.95 -10.27
CA PRO A 102 -9.91 12.04 -11.08
C PRO A 102 -10.30 13.44 -10.61
N GLN A 103 -11.48 13.63 -9.98
CA GLN A 103 -11.90 14.94 -9.49
C GLN A 103 -11.05 15.35 -8.28
N MET A 104 -10.78 14.41 -7.37
CA MET A 104 -9.85 14.62 -6.26
C MET A 104 -8.46 14.99 -6.79
N HIS A 105 -7.99 14.33 -7.86
CA HIS A 105 -6.70 14.61 -8.48
C HIS A 105 -6.65 16.00 -9.10
N ALA A 106 -7.67 16.40 -9.85
CA ALA A 106 -7.77 17.73 -10.44
C ALA A 106 -7.75 18.84 -9.36
N LEU A 107 -8.44 18.63 -8.25
CA LEU A 107 -8.40 19.54 -7.09
C LEU A 107 -6.99 19.56 -6.48
N ALA A 108 -6.36 18.42 -6.29
CA ALA A 108 -5.01 18.30 -5.74
C ALA A 108 -3.98 19.07 -6.59
N LYS A 109 -4.04 18.92 -7.92
CA LYS A 109 -3.17 19.66 -8.87
C LYS A 109 -3.37 21.17 -8.74
N ARG A 110 -4.60 21.64 -8.71
CA ARG A 110 -4.92 23.08 -8.51
C ARG A 110 -4.40 23.61 -7.17
N LEU A 111 -4.52 22.81 -6.10
CA LEU A 111 -3.99 23.21 -4.80
C LEU A 111 -2.46 23.28 -4.83
N ALA A 112 -1.79 22.32 -5.48
CA ALA A 112 -0.33 22.29 -5.55
C ALA A 112 0.28 23.55 -6.16
N THR A 113 -0.40 24.23 -7.10
CA THR A 113 0.10 25.47 -7.71
C THR A 113 0.16 26.65 -6.72
N ARG A 114 -0.54 26.56 -5.59
CA ARG A 114 -0.57 27.60 -4.56
C ARG A 114 0.55 27.50 -3.53
N PHE A 115 1.38 26.45 -3.61
CA PHE A 115 2.45 26.17 -2.66
C PHE A 115 3.83 26.15 -3.33
N PRO A 116 4.90 26.46 -2.58
CA PRO A 116 6.26 26.33 -3.08
C PRO A 116 6.52 24.90 -3.60
N ARG A 117 7.21 24.79 -4.72
CA ARG A 117 7.45 23.49 -5.42
C ARG A 117 8.13 22.43 -4.56
N ASP A 118 8.88 22.84 -3.54
CA ASP A 118 9.62 21.95 -2.65
C ASP A 118 8.82 21.56 -1.39
N SER A 119 7.63 22.14 -1.17
CA SER A 119 6.81 21.90 0.01
C SER A 119 6.01 20.59 -0.06
N LEU A 120 5.35 20.25 1.06
CA LEU A 120 4.61 19.00 1.24
C LEU A 120 3.52 18.79 0.17
N VAL A 121 2.70 19.82 -0.13
CA VAL A 121 1.53 19.64 -1.00
C VAL A 121 1.90 19.23 -2.43
N PRO A 122 2.83 19.91 -3.14
CA PRO A 122 3.32 19.43 -4.44
C PRO A 122 3.98 18.05 -4.36
N ALA A 123 4.70 17.76 -3.26
CA ALA A 123 5.31 16.46 -3.07
C ALA A 123 4.28 15.33 -2.94
N LEU A 124 3.17 15.57 -2.22
CA LEU A 124 2.05 14.65 -2.12
C LEU A 124 1.38 14.41 -3.47
N VAL A 125 1.14 15.47 -4.24
CA VAL A 125 0.49 15.35 -5.56
C VAL A 125 1.35 14.53 -6.52
N ASP A 126 2.67 14.75 -6.54
CA ASP A 126 3.58 13.92 -7.34
C ASP A 126 3.54 12.45 -6.88
N GLY A 127 3.58 12.20 -5.57
CA GLY A 127 3.47 10.84 -5.01
C GLY A 127 2.12 10.18 -5.30
N PHE A 128 1.01 10.93 -5.28
CA PHE A 128 -0.31 10.42 -5.64
C PHE A 128 -0.37 10.00 -7.11
N GLU A 129 0.16 10.81 -7.99
CA GLU A 129 0.21 10.52 -9.42
C GLU A 129 1.07 9.27 -9.70
N GLN A 130 2.24 9.16 -9.06
CA GLN A 130 3.09 7.97 -9.13
C GLN A 130 2.39 6.74 -8.55
N GLY A 131 1.80 6.86 -7.35
CA GLY A 131 1.09 5.77 -6.69
C GLY A 131 -0.11 5.27 -7.47
N TYR A 132 -0.82 6.17 -8.12
CA TYR A 132 -1.95 5.85 -8.98
C TYR A 132 -1.52 5.10 -10.24
N CYS A 133 -0.55 5.62 -10.98
CA CYS A 133 -0.07 5.02 -12.23
C CYS A 133 0.67 3.70 -12.03
N ALA A 134 1.56 3.63 -11.01
CA ALA A 134 2.42 2.47 -10.79
C ALA A 134 1.89 1.49 -9.73
N GLY A 135 0.75 1.79 -9.11
CA GLY A 135 0.20 0.96 -8.06
C GLY A 135 1.15 0.84 -6.84
N TYR A 136 1.79 1.92 -6.41
CA TYR A 136 2.70 1.90 -5.28
C TYR A 136 2.00 1.43 -4.01
N ARG A 137 2.69 0.58 -3.23
CA ARG A 137 2.34 0.36 -1.83
C ARG A 137 2.88 1.50 -0.98
N LEU A 138 2.25 1.79 0.15
CA LEU A 138 2.66 2.86 1.05
C LEU A 138 4.17 2.85 1.30
N THR A 139 4.75 1.72 1.64
CA THR A 139 6.17 1.57 1.97
C THR A 139 7.13 1.71 0.78
N GLU A 140 6.61 1.80 -0.44
CA GLU A 140 7.41 2.01 -1.65
C GLU A 140 7.66 3.50 -1.91
N TRP A 141 6.90 4.40 -1.28
CA TRP A 141 7.06 5.84 -1.48
C TRP A 141 6.86 6.72 -0.25
N ALA A 142 6.30 6.20 0.85
CA ALA A 142 6.05 6.97 2.06
C ALA A 142 6.42 6.20 3.31
N GLN A 143 6.75 6.92 4.39
CA GLN A 143 7.03 6.36 5.69
C GLN A 143 5.73 5.96 6.39
N SER A 144 5.68 4.76 6.98
CA SER A 144 4.58 4.35 7.85
C SER A 144 4.65 5.07 9.19
N GLY A 145 3.49 5.49 9.71
CA GLY A 145 3.37 6.19 10.99
C GLY A 145 2.73 7.58 10.86
N ASN A 146 2.47 8.22 11.98
CA ASN A 146 1.95 9.58 12.05
C ASN A 146 3.01 10.60 11.62
N ARG A 147 2.54 11.84 11.34
CA ARG A 147 3.41 12.99 11.06
C ARG A 147 4.65 12.94 11.92
N SER A 148 5.79 13.14 11.29
CA SER A 148 7.06 13.26 12.02
C SER A 148 6.89 14.29 13.12
N ASP A 149 7.02 13.85 14.35
CA ASP A 149 7.11 14.69 15.53
C ASP A 149 8.28 15.68 15.31
N PRO A 150 8.06 17.00 15.37
CA PRO A 150 9.12 17.98 15.14
C PRO A 150 10.26 17.87 16.15
N THR A 151 10.02 17.21 17.30
CA THR A 151 11.03 16.98 18.33
C THR A 151 11.91 15.76 18.05
N LYS A 152 11.54 14.93 17.05
CA LYS A 152 12.31 13.71 16.72
C LYS A 152 13.43 13.99 15.72
N PRO A 153 14.55 13.29 15.83
CA PRO A 153 15.72 13.53 14.99
C PRO A 153 15.42 13.33 13.51
N GLN A 154 16.13 14.11 12.72
CA GLN A 154 16.02 14.28 11.28
C GLN A 154 16.09 12.98 10.46
N LEU A 155 15.84 13.11 9.16
CA LEU A 155 15.70 12.11 8.12
C LEU A 155 16.50 10.80 8.29
N ASN A 156 17.76 10.89 8.74
CA ASN A 156 18.67 9.74 8.85
C ASN A 156 18.34 8.76 9.99
N HIS A 157 17.65 9.20 11.04
CA HIS A 157 17.33 8.38 12.21
C HIS A 157 15.92 7.82 12.20
N MET A 158 15.02 8.37 11.35
CA MET A 158 13.60 8.04 11.35
C MET A 158 13.12 7.20 10.17
N VAL A 159 13.98 6.96 9.20
CA VAL A 159 13.63 6.10 8.06
C VAL A 159 13.55 4.65 8.55
N SER A 160 12.34 4.09 8.63
CA SER A 160 12.17 2.69 9.03
C SER A 160 12.95 1.75 8.11
N ALA A 161 13.39 0.60 8.65
CA ALA A 161 14.11 -0.40 7.84
C ALA A 161 13.31 -0.79 6.58
N THR A 162 11.97 -0.88 6.71
CA THR A 162 11.08 -1.23 5.60
C THR A 162 11.10 -0.17 4.48
N ILE A 163 11.06 1.12 4.81
CA ILE A 163 11.10 2.15 3.77
C ILE A 163 12.49 2.26 3.14
N ARG A 164 13.56 2.07 3.92
CA ARG A 164 14.95 2.06 3.39
C ARG A 164 15.14 1.00 2.30
N THR A 165 14.53 -0.16 2.46
CA THR A 165 14.71 -1.28 1.53
C THR A 165 13.71 -1.28 0.39
N ARG A 166 12.48 -0.74 0.58
CA ARG A 166 11.38 -0.83 -0.39
C ARG A 166 11.10 0.46 -1.15
N ALA A 167 11.36 1.62 -0.54
CA ALA A 167 11.09 2.89 -1.18
C ALA A 167 11.97 3.09 -2.42
N VAL A 168 11.37 3.64 -3.47
CA VAL A 168 12.11 4.04 -4.67
C VAL A 168 12.99 5.26 -4.37
N VAL A 169 14.19 5.25 -4.91
CA VAL A 169 15.17 6.32 -4.80
C VAL A 169 15.47 6.90 -6.19
N PRO A 170 16.12 8.08 -6.32
CA PRO A 170 16.46 8.64 -7.63
C PRO A 170 17.14 7.67 -8.59
N ASP A 171 18.08 6.86 -8.11
CA ASP A 171 18.85 5.92 -8.94
C ASP A 171 18.06 4.71 -9.45
N ASP A 172 16.82 4.50 -8.95
CA ASP A 172 15.91 3.46 -9.47
C ASP A 172 15.23 3.86 -10.80
N PHE A 173 15.41 5.09 -11.26
CA PHE A 173 14.78 5.60 -12.48
C PHE A 173 15.76 5.69 -13.65
N ARG A 174 15.27 5.29 -14.82
CA ARG A 174 15.98 5.42 -16.11
C ARG A 174 15.03 5.95 -17.15
N VAL A 175 15.52 6.73 -18.09
CA VAL A 175 14.73 7.30 -19.19
C VAL A 175 15.30 6.94 -20.55
N LEU A 176 14.41 6.97 -21.52
CA LEU A 176 14.74 7.02 -22.95
C LEU A 176 14.07 8.26 -23.52
N THR A 177 14.89 9.11 -24.17
CA THR A 177 14.40 10.30 -24.88
C THR A 177 13.86 9.93 -26.26
N THR A 178 13.21 10.87 -26.92
CA THR A 178 12.76 10.75 -28.32
C THR A 178 13.91 10.57 -29.30
N THR A 179 15.12 11.07 -28.94
CA THR A 179 16.37 10.91 -29.71
C THR A 179 17.17 9.69 -29.29
N LEU A 180 16.57 8.73 -28.60
CA LEU A 180 17.17 7.48 -28.11
C LEU A 180 18.33 7.65 -27.11
N GLN A 181 18.49 8.83 -26.52
CA GLN A 181 19.44 9.04 -25.44
C GLN A 181 18.94 8.38 -24.17
N ARG A 182 19.85 7.77 -23.41
CA ARG A 182 19.57 7.12 -22.13
C ARG A 182 20.18 7.89 -20.98
N SER A 183 19.44 8.03 -19.90
CA SER A 183 19.92 8.64 -18.67
C SER A 183 19.29 7.96 -17.45
N ALA A 184 19.92 8.11 -16.28
CA ALA A 184 19.46 7.50 -15.03
C ALA A 184 19.66 8.46 -13.85
N GLY A 185 18.90 8.22 -12.79
CA GLY A 185 19.06 8.97 -11.56
C GLY A 185 18.83 10.48 -11.74
N LEU A 186 19.62 11.27 -11.07
CA LEU A 186 19.48 12.73 -11.11
C LEU A 186 19.88 13.37 -12.45
N SER A 187 20.66 12.70 -13.30
CA SER A 187 20.98 13.23 -14.63
C SER A 187 19.77 13.34 -15.58
N ILE A 188 18.65 12.69 -15.21
CA ILE A 188 17.38 12.81 -15.93
C ILE A 188 16.88 14.27 -15.98
N ILE A 189 17.17 15.07 -14.95
CA ILE A 189 16.70 16.47 -14.87
C ILE A 189 17.41 17.43 -15.85
N GLU A 190 18.50 17.01 -16.46
CA GLU A 190 19.23 17.77 -17.49
C GLU A 190 18.45 17.84 -18.81
N PHE A 191 17.48 16.92 -19.00
CA PHE A 191 16.63 16.94 -20.19
C PHE A 191 15.40 17.83 -19.99
N ASP A 192 14.92 18.39 -21.10
CA ASP A 192 13.56 18.89 -21.12
C ASP A 192 12.57 17.72 -20.99
N LEU A 193 11.54 17.90 -20.16
CA LEU A 193 10.52 16.87 -19.96
C LEU A 193 9.85 16.46 -21.30
N THR A 194 9.74 17.38 -22.27
CA THR A 194 9.10 17.12 -23.55
C THR A 194 9.83 16.08 -24.40
N VAL A 195 11.13 15.95 -24.26
CA VAL A 195 11.94 14.96 -24.99
C VAL A 195 11.98 13.60 -24.31
N ILE A 196 11.51 13.47 -23.05
CA ILE A 196 11.45 12.19 -22.36
C ILE A 196 10.24 11.39 -22.88
N ALA A 197 10.50 10.33 -23.64
CA ALA A 197 9.46 9.48 -24.20
C ALA A 197 9.00 8.40 -23.23
N LYS A 198 9.95 7.74 -22.58
CA LYS A 198 9.71 6.58 -21.72
C LYS A 198 10.55 6.65 -20.44
N MET A 199 10.02 6.10 -19.36
CA MET A 199 10.71 6.00 -18.08
C MET A 199 10.52 4.63 -17.46
N TRP A 200 11.61 4.02 -16.99
CA TRP A 200 11.61 2.79 -16.19
C TRP A 200 11.77 3.14 -14.73
N VAL A 201 11.11 2.36 -13.90
CA VAL A 201 11.33 2.34 -12.44
C VAL A 201 11.67 0.92 -12.02
N LYS A 202 12.72 0.78 -11.20
CA LYS A 202 13.13 -0.48 -10.59
C LYS A 202 12.60 -0.58 -9.16
N PHE A 203 11.82 -1.63 -8.88
CA PHE A 203 11.35 -1.94 -7.53
C PHE A 203 12.34 -2.85 -6.83
N ARG A 204 13.24 -2.29 -6.02
CA ARG A 204 14.34 -3.02 -5.38
C ARG A 204 13.87 -4.19 -4.55
N THR A 205 12.89 -3.96 -3.67
CA THR A 205 12.36 -4.98 -2.75
C THR A 205 10.86 -4.87 -2.67
N GLN A 206 10.14 -5.97 -2.86
CA GLN A 206 8.68 -6.01 -2.81
C GLN A 206 8.17 -7.03 -1.78
N LYS A 207 7.02 -6.73 -1.14
CA LYS A 207 6.35 -7.61 -0.17
C LYS A 207 6.03 -9.00 -0.75
N ASN A 208 5.80 -9.08 -2.06
CA ASN A 208 5.42 -10.29 -2.78
C ASN A 208 6.61 -11.12 -3.30
N GLY A 209 7.85 -10.74 -2.95
CA GLY A 209 9.06 -11.46 -3.38
C GLY A 209 9.52 -11.16 -4.81
N GLN A 210 8.83 -10.31 -5.57
CA GLN A 210 9.25 -9.89 -6.92
C GLN A 210 10.29 -8.76 -6.81
N HIS A 211 11.47 -9.10 -6.31
CA HIS A 211 12.57 -8.13 -6.14
C HIS A 211 13.21 -7.78 -7.48
N GLY A 212 13.56 -6.52 -7.65
CA GLY A 212 14.24 -6.04 -8.86
C GLY A 212 13.34 -5.88 -10.09
N GLU A 213 12.01 -6.06 -9.96
CA GLU A 213 11.06 -5.83 -11.07
C GLU A 213 11.20 -4.43 -11.64
N GLU A 214 11.29 -4.33 -12.95
CA GLU A 214 11.30 -3.07 -13.67
C GLU A 214 9.98 -2.85 -14.40
N LYS A 215 9.45 -1.62 -14.32
CA LYS A 215 8.26 -1.21 -15.05
C LYS A 215 8.54 -0.02 -15.93
N LEU A 216 7.96 -0.10 -17.13
CA LEU A 216 8.05 0.94 -18.15
C LEU A 216 6.78 1.78 -18.16
N PHE A 217 6.95 3.09 -18.20
CA PHE A 217 5.88 4.08 -18.36
C PHE A 217 6.17 4.98 -19.55
N THR A 218 5.15 5.24 -20.34
CA THR A 218 5.19 6.21 -21.43
C THR A 218 4.69 7.56 -20.91
N ARG A 219 5.29 8.65 -21.36
CA ARG A 219 4.83 10.00 -21.02
C ARG A 219 3.44 10.25 -21.61
N ASN A 220 2.53 10.72 -20.76
CA ASN A 220 1.23 11.21 -21.21
C ASN A 220 1.41 12.68 -21.69
N PRO A 221 1.10 13.01 -22.94
CA PRO A 221 1.21 14.37 -23.46
C PRO A 221 0.12 15.30 -22.89
N ASN A 222 -1.00 14.74 -22.40
CA ASN A 222 -2.07 15.54 -21.80
C ASN A 222 -1.66 16.08 -20.41
N PRO A 223 -1.48 17.39 -20.23
CA PRO A 223 -1.03 17.96 -18.96
C PRO A 223 -2.06 17.83 -17.84
N SER A 224 -3.35 17.67 -18.19
CA SER A 224 -4.43 17.48 -17.22
C SER A 224 -4.55 16.03 -16.76
N GLY A 225 -4.05 15.07 -17.53
CA GLY A 225 -4.10 13.65 -17.22
C GLY A 225 -3.08 13.22 -16.15
N PHE A 226 -3.23 11.99 -15.70
CA PHE A 226 -2.21 11.34 -14.90
C PHE A 226 -0.99 11.01 -15.77
N CYS A 227 0.20 11.38 -15.30
CA CYS A 227 1.44 11.09 -16.00
C CYS A 227 2.56 10.71 -15.02
N PHE A 228 2.85 9.42 -14.94
CA PHE A 228 3.94 8.90 -14.11
C PHE A 228 5.27 9.62 -14.40
N VAL A 229 5.63 9.74 -15.68
CA VAL A 229 6.89 10.35 -16.13
C VAL A 229 7.02 11.80 -15.64
N SER A 230 5.96 12.59 -15.81
CA SER A 230 5.97 14.01 -15.39
C SER A 230 6.07 14.14 -13.87
N SER A 231 5.38 13.28 -13.12
CA SER A 231 5.40 13.33 -11.65
C SER A 231 6.76 12.92 -11.07
N VAL A 232 7.38 11.88 -11.64
CA VAL A 232 8.75 11.48 -11.25
C VAL A 232 9.76 12.58 -11.61
N PHE A 233 9.65 13.15 -12.78
CA PHE A 233 10.54 14.25 -13.22
C PHE A 233 10.49 15.43 -12.24
N ARG A 234 9.30 15.89 -11.85
CA ARG A 234 9.13 16.95 -10.83
C ARG A 234 9.71 16.54 -9.48
N ALA A 235 9.54 15.28 -9.09
CA ALA A 235 10.08 14.76 -7.83
C ALA A 235 11.62 14.71 -7.86
N LEU A 236 12.23 14.30 -8.97
CA LEU A 236 13.69 14.32 -9.16
C LEU A 236 14.25 15.76 -9.12
N GLN A 237 13.58 16.71 -9.79
CA GLN A 237 13.95 18.13 -9.71
C GLN A 237 13.86 18.65 -8.27
N ARG A 238 12.81 18.29 -7.54
CA ARG A 238 12.67 18.65 -6.12
C ARG A 238 13.81 18.03 -5.29
N PHE A 239 14.07 16.75 -5.47
CA PHE A 239 15.16 16.05 -4.77
C PHE A 239 16.51 16.74 -5.01
N HIS A 240 16.81 17.10 -6.26
CA HIS A 240 18.03 17.80 -6.62
C HIS A 240 18.15 19.15 -5.89
N ARG A 241 17.10 20.00 -5.93
CA ARG A 241 17.10 21.28 -5.20
C ARG A 241 17.26 21.11 -3.70
N LEU A 242 16.63 20.06 -3.12
CA LEU A 242 16.76 19.77 -1.70
C LEU A 242 18.15 19.25 -1.33
N ARG A 243 18.80 18.50 -2.23
CA ARG A 243 20.18 18.03 -2.04
C ARG A 243 21.19 19.18 -2.02
N VAL A 244 20.93 20.26 -2.73
CA VAL A 244 21.76 21.49 -2.64
C VAL A 244 21.66 22.10 -1.22
N LYS A 245 20.47 22.03 -0.60
CA LYS A 245 20.24 22.53 0.77
C LYS A 245 20.71 21.55 1.84
N ASP A 246 20.61 20.25 1.58
CA ASP A 246 21.03 19.18 2.48
C ASP A 246 21.84 18.11 1.72
N PRO A 247 23.19 18.25 1.64
CA PRO A 247 24.07 17.34 0.91
C PRO A 247 24.06 15.88 1.42
N ARG A 248 23.45 15.62 2.59
CA ARG A 248 23.29 14.26 3.13
C ARG A 248 22.26 13.42 2.36
N LEU A 249 21.45 14.04 1.49
CA LEU A 249 20.51 13.33 0.63
C LEU A 249 21.27 12.51 -0.41
N SER A 250 21.22 11.19 -0.26
CA SER A 250 21.89 10.26 -1.18
C SER A 250 20.93 9.77 -2.26
N PRO A 251 21.26 9.95 -3.56
CA PRO A 251 20.42 9.46 -4.66
C PRO A 251 20.18 7.95 -4.63
N SER A 252 21.10 7.17 -4.07
CA SER A 252 21.02 5.71 -3.98
C SER A 252 20.35 5.19 -2.72
N LYS A 253 20.18 6.03 -1.68
CA LYS A 253 19.70 5.59 -0.34
C LYS A 253 18.49 6.36 0.17
N THR A 254 18.35 7.64 -0.20
CA THR A 254 17.25 8.47 0.28
C THR A 254 16.01 8.27 -0.59
N PRO A 255 14.83 7.98 -0.02
CA PRO A 255 13.59 7.89 -0.78
C PRO A 255 13.32 9.15 -1.60
N LEU A 256 12.75 8.97 -2.81
CA LEU A 256 12.41 10.10 -3.69
C LEU A 256 11.34 11.04 -3.09
N SER A 257 10.48 10.53 -2.22
CA SER A 257 9.34 11.24 -1.63
C SER A 257 9.75 12.15 -0.48
N VAL A 258 10.55 13.16 -0.78
CA VAL A 258 11.04 14.17 0.17
C VAL A 258 10.43 15.54 -0.11
N TYR A 259 10.36 16.37 0.92
CA TYR A 259 9.93 17.77 0.84
C TYR A 259 10.67 18.64 1.86
N TRP A 260 10.62 19.96 1.64
CA TRP A 260 11.13 20.95 2.59
C TRP A 260 10.03 21.35 3.58
N ASP A 261 10.30 21.18 4.87
CA ASP A 261 9.45 21.72 5.92
C ASP A 261 10.04 23.06 6.39
N PRO A 262 9.36 24.19 6.16
CA PRO A 262 9.90 25.52 6.48
C PRO A 262 9.94 25.80 7.98
N ARG A 263 9.17 25.08 8.82
CA ARG A 263 9.14 25.33 10.27
C ARG A 263 10.42 24.90 10.94
N PRO A 264 10.83 23.59 10.88
CA PRO A 264 12.13 23.16 11.39
C PRO A 264 13.26 23.41 10.37
N GLN A 265 13.00 24.01 9.21
CA GLN A 265 13.96 24.26 8.14
C GLN A 265 14.79 23.02 7.76
N CYS A 266 14.11 21.91 7.54
CA CYS A 266 14.75 20.66 7.21
C CYS A 266 14.00 19.86 6.15
N VAL A 267 14.70 18.90 5.55
CA VAL A 267 14.11 17.93 4.63
C VAL A 267 13.41 16.84 5.42
N LYS A 268 12.18 16.53 5.04
CA LYS A 268 11.36 15.47 5.62
C LYS A 268 10.90 14.48 4.56
N LEU A 269 10.61 13.25 5.00
CA LEU A 269 9.88 12.25 4.21
C LEU A 269 8.38 12.46 4.34
N ILE A 270 7.66 12.15 3.26
CA ILE A 270 6.20 12.04 3.31
C ILE A 270 5.85 10.87 4.25
N ALA A 271 5.00 11.13 5.24
CA ALA A 271 4.47 10.12 6.15
C ALA A 271 3.06 9.68 5.76
N SER A 272 2.63 8.49 6.19
CA SER A 272 1.27 8.00 5.95
C SER A 272 0.19 8.94 6.47
N GLY A 273 0.43 9.58 7.62
CA GLY A 273 -0.48 10.59 8.18
C GLY A 273 -0.66 11.83 7.31
N ASP A 274 0.40 12.26 6.60
CA ASP A 274 0.31 13.39 5.65
C ASP A 274 -0.59 13.03 4.46
N ILE A 275 -0.42 11.80 3.94
CA ILE A 275 -1.22 11.27 2.83
C ILE A 275 -2.69 11.19 3.23
N GLU A 276 -2.98 10.57 4.36
CA GLU A 276 -4.34 10.36 4.84
C GLU A 276 -5.04 11.68 5.11
N MET A 277 -4.38 12.61 5.78
CA MET A 277 -4.92 13.93 6.08
C MET A 277 -5.24 14.70 4.79
N PHE A 278 -4.31 14.73 3.83
CA PHE A 278 -4.51 15.45 2.58
C PHE A 278 -5.62 14.80 1.74
N MET A 279 -5.63 13.48 1.64
CA MET A 279 -6.64 12.73 0.89
C MET A 279 -8.04 12.93 1.46
N ARG A 280 -8.20 12.90 2.79
CA ARG A 280 -9.48 13.16 3.47
C ARG A 280 -9.96 14.60 3.26
N ARG A 281 -9.05 15.58 3.22
CA ARG A 281 -9.39 16.97 2.88
C ARG A 281 -9.88 17.10 1.44
N LEU A 282 -9.24 16.42 0.50
CA LEU A 282 -9.69 16.39 -0.89
C LEU A 282 -11.06 15.75 -1.02
N ALA A 283 -11.28 14.60 -0.38
CA ALA A 283 -12.58 13.93 -0.35
C ALA A 283 -13.66 14.81 0.28
N GLY A 284 -13.37 15.45 1.42
CA GLY A 284 -14.28 16.40 2.05
C GLY A 284 -14.69 17.53 1.14
N ALA A 285 -13.75 18.09 0.38
CA ALA A 285 -14.03 19.17 -0.55
C ALA A 285 -14.79 18.72 -1.81
N VAL A 286 -14.45 17.55 -2.36
CA VAL A 286 -15.07 17.04 -3.60
C VAL A 286 -16.48 16.53 -3.33
N TYR A 287 -16.69 15.81 -2.22
CA TYR A 287 -17.98 15.20 -1.89
C TYR A 287 -18.82 16.01 -0.89
N ASN A 288 -18.41 17.25 -0.60
CA ASN A 288 -19.09 18.14 0.36
C ASN A 288 -19.29 17.50 1.75
N MET A 289 -18.25 16.77 2.25
CA MET A 289 -18.27 16.11 3.54
C MET A 289 -17.62 16.95 4.62
N HIS A 290 -18.39 17.30 5.66
CA HIS A 290 -17.86 18.05 6.79
C HIS A 290 -17.05 17.16 7.73
N PRO A 291 -15.79 17.51 8.09
CA PRO A 291 -14.91 16.64 8.88
C PRO A 291 -15.50 16.13 10.21
N ALA A 292 -16.23 17.00 10.93
CA ALA A 292 -16.82 16.62 12.21
C ALA A 292 -18.05 15.70 12.07
N ARG A 293 -18.84 15.87 11.00
CA ARG A 293 -20.08 15.08 10.79
C ARG A 293 -19.82 13.75 10.07
N HIS A 294 -18.84 13.72 9.19
CA HIS A 294 -18.53 12.59 8.30
C HIS A 294 -17.16 11.96 8.61
N SER A 295 -16.70 12.05 9.86
CA SER A 295 -15.37 11.57 10.23
C SER A 295 -15.17 10.09 9.94
N ALA A 296 -16.16 9.25 10.19
CA ALA A 296 -16.11 7.81 9.91
C ALA A 296 -16.00 7.53 8.40
N ASP A 297 -16.78 8.21 7.58
CA ASP A 297 -16.72 8.06 6.13
C ASP A 297 -15.39 8.55 5.57
N LEU A 298 -14.91 9.70 6.03
CA LEU A 298 -13.62 10.23 5.60
C LEU A 298 -12.44 9.31 5.94
N GLN A 299 -12.54 8.47 6.97
CA GLN A 299 -11.52 7.46 7.30
C GLN A 299 -11.39 6.36 6.25
N LYS A 300 -12.36 6.19 5.35
CA LYS A 300 -12.28 5.26 4.23
C LYS A 300 -11.21 5.65 3.20
N TRP A 301 -10.79 6.93 3.17
CA TRP A 301 -9.68 7.39 2.31
C TRP A 301 -8.33 7.26 3.02
N SER A 302 -7.41 6.56 2.37
CA SER A 302 -6.05 6.32 2.85
C SER A 302 -5.08 6.15 1.67
N ALA A 303 -3.80 5.95 1.92
CA ALA A 303 -2.83 5.67 0.87
C ALA A 303 -3.24 4.50 -0.05
N HIS A 304 -4.00 3.53 0.46
CA HIS A 304 -4.51 2.41 -0.33
C HIS A 304 -5.56 2.84 -1.36
N SER A 305 -6.25 3.95 -1.14
CA SER A 305 -7.26 4.52 -2.05
C SER A 305 -6.71 4.84 -3.45
N LEU A 306 -5.40 5.13 -3.56
CA LEU A 306 -4.73 5.32 -4.85
C LEU A 306 -4.79 4.04 -5.70
N ARG A 307 -4.50 2.89 -5.08
CA ARG A 307 -4.53 1.59 -5.77
C ARG A 307 -5.96 1.15 -6.09
N VAL A 308 -6.90 1.45 -5.19
CA VAL A 308 -8.34 1.19 -5.41
C VAL A 308 -8.82 2.03 -6.60
N GLY A 309 -8.53 3.32 -6.63
CA GLY A 309 -8.91 4.21 -7.72
C GLY A 309 -8.31 3.78 -9.07
N ALA A 310 -7.02 3.45 -9.09
CA ALA A 310 -6.38 2.94 -10.31
C ALA A 310 -7.03 1.65 -10.82
N CYS A 311 -7.35 0.71 -9.91
CA CYS A 311 -8.04 -0.53 -10.24
C CYS A 311 -9.42 -0.27 -10.85
N VAL A 312 -10.20 0.62 -10.25
CA VAL A 312 -11.54 0.99 -10.71
C VAL A 312 -11.50 1.62 -12.11
N VAL A 313 -10.57 2.56 -12.34
CA VAL A 313 -10.45 3.24 -13.65
C VAL A 313 -9.96 2.27 -14.73
N LEU A 314 -8.95 1.44 -14.46
CA LEU A 314 -8.49 0.45 -15.44
C LEU A 314 -9.61 -0.52 -15.81
N HIS A 315 -10.38 -0.99 -14.82
CA HIS A 315 -11.53 -1.85 -15.10
C HIS A 315 -12.61 -1.14 -15.93
N ALA A 316 -12.94 0.12 -15.59
CA ALA A 316 -13.90 0.92 -16.35
C ALA A 316 -13.45 1.18 -17.79
N MET A 317 -12.15 1.18 -18.07
CA MET A 317 -11.56 1.29 -19.40
C MET A 317 -11.49 -0.04 -20.16
N GLY A 318 -12.00 -1.13 -19.58
CA GLY A 318 -12.09 -2.44 -20.21
C GLY A 318 -10.85 -3.33 -20.08
N PHE A 319 -9.89 -2.96 -19.22
CA PHE A 319 -8.74 -3.83 -18.95
C PHE A 319 -9.18 -5.11 -18.26
N SER A 320 -8.62 -6.24 -18.68
CA SER A 320 -8.90 -7.54 -18.07
C SER A 320 -8.36 -7.61 -16.63
N ALA A 321 -8.89 -8.54 -15.83
CA ALA A 321 -8.40 -8.78 -14.49
C ALA A 321 -6.90 -9.11 -14.46
N LEU A 322 -6.39 -9.82 -15.47
CA LEU A 322 -4.96 -10.14 -15.60
C LEU A 322 -4.13 -8.88 -15.90
N ASP A 323 -4.61 -8.02 -16.79
CA ASP A 323 -3.92 -6.77 -17.10
C ASP A 323 -3.83 -5.86 -15.86
N ILE A 324 -4.95 -5.70 -15.13
CA ILE A 324 -4.99 -4.92 -13.88
C ILE A 324 -4.03 -5.51 -12.86
N GLN A 325 -4.01 -6.82 -12.73
CA GLN A 325 -3.12 -7.55 -11.85
C GLN A 325 -1.64 -7.25 -12.19
N TRP A 326 -1.30 -7.32 -13.45
CA TRP A 326 0.05 -7.05 -13.95
C TRP A 326 0.41 -5.57 -13.83
N ILE A 327 -0.48 -4.64 -14.23
CA ILE A 327 -0.24 -3.19 -14.17
C ILE A 327 -0.02 -2.73 -12.74
N LEU A 328 -0.87 -3.15 -11.80
CA LEU A 328 -0.84 -2.71 -10.40
C LEU A 328 -0.04 -3.65 -9.49
N ARG A 329 0.63 -4.66 -10.03
CA ARG A 329 1.49 -5.60 -9.30
C ARG A 329 0.74 -6.32 -8.17
N TRP A 330 -0.46 -6.83 -8.47
CA TRP A 330 -1.21 -7.69 -7.58
C TRP A 330 -0.82 -9.16 -7.79
N ARG A 331 -0.67 -9.94 -6.73
CA ARG A 331 -0.39 -11.39 -6.83
C ARG A 331 -1.63 -12.24 -6.96
N SER A 332 -2.75 -11.70 -6.54
CA SER A 332 -4.02 -12.42 -6.50
C SER A 332 -5.16 -11.55 -7.01
N THR A 333 -6.29 -12.16 -7.24
CA THR A 333 -7.54 -11.48 -7.61
C THR A 333 -8.21 -10.76 -6.44
N ALA A 334 -7.52 -10.59 -5.30
CA ALA A 334 -8.06 -9.90 -4.11
C ALA A 334 -8.56 -8.47 -4.39
N PHE A 335 -8.04 -7.81 -5.43
CA PHE A 335 -8.51 -6.50 -5.87
C PHE A 335 -9.93 -6.51 -6.41
N MET A 336 -10.45 -7.66 -6.87
CA MET A 336 -11.82 -7.81 -7.35
C MET A 336 -12.87 -7.39 -6.31
N VAL A 337 -12.51 -7.43 -5.04
CA VAL A 337 -13.38 -6.93 -3.96
C VAL A 337 -13.69 -5.43 -4.10
N TYR A 338 -12.78 -4.66 -4.69
CA TYR A 338 -12.97 -3.21 -4.91
C TYR A 338 -13.88 -2.91 -6.08
N LEU A 339 -14.08 -3.86 -6.99
CA LEU A 339 -14.91 -3.70 -8.18
C LEU A 339 -16.39 -4.04 -7.92
N ARG A 340 -16.71 -4.75 -6.83
CA ARG A 340 -18.05 -5.30 -6.60
C ARG A 340 -19.16 -4.29 -6.30
N ASN A 341 -18.83 -3.07 -5.87
CA ASN A 341 -19.82 -2.06 -5.46
C ASN A 341 -19.50 -0.66 -6.00
N VAL A 342 -18.93 -0.58 -7.18
CA VAL A 342 -18.63 0.71 -7.79
C VAL A 342 -19.83 1.11 -8.64
N ALA A 343 -20.41 2.28 -8.39
CA ALA A 343 -21.57 2.79 -9.12
C ALA A 343 -21.38 2.76 -10.65
N ILE A 344 -20.14 2.99 -11.10
CA ILE A 344 -19.78 2.91 -12.52
C ILE A 344 -20.00 1.50 -13.11
N LEU A 345 -19.76 0.43 -12.32
CA LEU A 345 -20.00 -0.95 -12.76
C LEU A 345 -21.50 -1.25 -12.83
N ALA A 346 -22.28 -0.73 -11.89
CA ALA A 346 -23.74 -0.87 -11.94
C ALA A 346 -24.30 -0.18 -13.19
N THR A 347 -23.79 1.02 -13.52
CA THR A 347 -24.18 1.74 -14.75
C THR A 347 -23.76 0.96 -16.00
N GLN A 348 -22.53 0.43 -16.03
CA GLN A 348 -22.06 -0.38 -17.18
C GLN A 348 -22.85 -1.68 -17.31
N GLN A 349 -23.20 -2.34 -16.21
CA GLN A 349 -24.05 -3.51 -16.21
C GLN A 349 -25.42 -3.19 -16.78
N TYR A 350 -26.05 -2.10 -16.35
CA TYR A 350 -27.33 -1.64 -16.90
C TYR A 350 -27.24 -1.40 -18.40
N LEU A 351 -26.24 -0.65 -18.86
CA LEU A 351 -26.05 -0.36 -20.29
C LEU A 351 -25.75 -1.62 -21.11
N ALA A 352 -25.04 -2.59 -20.53
CA ALA A 352 -24.77 -3.87 -21.21
C ALA A 352 -26.05 -4.72 -21.34
N LEU A 353 -26.86 -4.76 -20.29
CA LEU A 353 -28.13 -5.47 -20.29
C LEU A 353 -29.13 -4.81 -21.25
N ASP A 354 -29.18 -3.48 -21.27
CA ASP A 354 -30.03 -2.72 -22.19
C ASP A 354 -29.66 -2.98 -23.65
N ARG A 355 -28.36 -2.99 -23.98
CA ARG A 355 -27.87 -3.36 -25.32
C ARG A 355 -28.11 -4.82 -25.64
N GLY A 356 -27.96 -5.73 -24.68
CA GLY A 356 -28.23 -7.17 -24.85
C GLY A 356 -29.69 -7.46 -25.09
N ALA A 357 -30.60 -6.70 -24.48
CA ALA A 357 -32.04 -6.81 -24.73
C ALA A 357 -32.47 -6.41 -26.18
N ALA A 358 -31.63 -5.59 -26.84
CA ALA A 358 -31.85 -5.19 -28.23
C ALA A 358 -31.27 -6.17 -29.27
N LEU A 359 -30.54 -7.20 -28.82
CA LEU A 359 -30.03 -8.23 -29.71
C LEU A 359 -31.14 -9.27 -29.98
N PRO A 360 -31.47 -9.59 -31.27
CA PRO A 360 -32.38 -10.69 -31.55
C PRO A 360 -31.78 -12.00 -31.03
N PHE A 361 -32.54 -12.71 -30.23
CA PHE A 361 -32.18 -14.07 -29.84
C PHE A 361 -32.04 -14.91 -31.12
N ILE A 362 -30.81 -15.35 -31.39
CA ILE A 362 -30.49 -16.26 -32.49
C ILE A 362 -30.89 -17.68 -32.12
#